data_850e53b9ae52231f8669db4bef71de35
#
_entry.id   850e53b9ae52231f8669db4bef71de35
#
_cell.length_a   1.000
_cell.length_b   1.000
_cell.length_c   1.000
_cell.angle_alpha   90.00
_cell.angle_beta   90.00
_cell.angle_gamma   90.00
#
_symmetry.space_group_name_H-M   'P 1'
#
loop_
_entity.id
_entity.type
_entity.pdbx_description
1 polymer ?
#
loop_
_entity_poly.entity_id
_entity_poly.type
_entity_poly.pdbx_seq_one_letter_code
_entity_poly.pdbx_strand_id
1 'polypeptide(L)'
;MAILTSHTLNGTDGTHAGGIKVIFSLVVGEKIFETKMDEGGRLNEEIGSKYLDPTFSYELVFETGPYWIERGYKQILDQVVLRFKMPDPNSNYHMPVIISPNSYSVWWSS
;
A
#
# COMPACT_ATOMS: atom_id res chain seq x y z
N MET A 1 6.74 -14.85 -10.95
CA MET A 1 6.17 -14.20 -9.75
C MET A 1 6.45 -12.72 -9.79
N ALA A 2 5.47 -11.93 -9.39
CA ALA A 2 5.68 -10.50 -9.19
C ALA A 2 6.04 -10.23 -7.73
N ILE A 3 6.82 -9.19 -7.50
CA ILE A 3 7.13 -8.73 -6.15
C ILE A 3 6.52 -7.35 -5.98
N LEU A 4 5.67 -7.22 -4.97
CA LEU A 4 5.02 -5.96 -4.60
C LEU A 4 5.71 -5.39 -3.38
N THR A 5 6.21 -4.17 -3.51
CA THR A 5 6.85 -3.46 -2.41
C THR A 5 6.23 -2.09 -2.23
N SER A 6 6.33 -1.57 -1.02
CA SER A 6 5.88 -0.23 -0.70
C SER A 6 6.71 0.34 0.43
N HIS A 7 6.62 1.64 0.61
CA HIS A 7 7.23 2.34 1.72
C HIS A 7 6.32 3.50 2.09
N THR A 8 5.81 3.49 3.31
CA THR A 8 5.00 4.59 3.82
C THR A 8 5.86 5.57 4.59
N LEU A 9 5.75 6.84 4.23
CA LEU A 9 6.51 7.95 4.79
C LEU A 9 5.54 8.98 5.35
N ASN A 10 5.87 9.51 6.52
CA ASN A 10 5.09 10.57 7.14
C ASN A 10 5.54 11.91 6.56
N GLY A 11 4.68 12.53 5.78
CA GLY A 11 4.97 13.80 5.10
C GLY A 11 4.99 15.01 6.01
N THR A 12 4.53 14.89 7.27
CA THR A 12 4.54 16.01 8.21
C THR A 12 5.89 16.19 8.88
N ASP A 13 6.63 15.11 9.11
CA ASP A 13 7.90 15.16 9.84
C ASP A 13 9.05 14.43 9.15
N GLY A 14 8.80 13.78 8.02
CA GLY A 14 9.82 13.08 7.25
C GLY A 14 10.24 11.73 7.81
N THR A 15 9.54 11.22 8.82
CA THR A 15 9.87 9.91 9.40
C THR A 15 9.19 8.77 8.64
N HIS A 16 9.61 7.54 8.93
CA HIS A 16 8.94 6.35 8.39
C HIS A 16 7.60 6.14 9.11
N ALA A 17 6.55 5.83 8.36
CA ALA A 17 5.23 5.55 8.92
C ALA A 17 5.05 4.03 9.03
N GLY A 18 5.44 3.47 10.17
CA GLY A 18 5.38 2.03 10.39
C GLY A 18 4.07 1.56 10.99
N GLY A 19 3.83 0.25 10.93
CA GLY A 19 2.73 -0.41 11.61
C GLY A 19 1.35 -0.24 10.98
N ILE A 20 1.25 0.40 9.83
CA ILE A 20 -0.01 0.62 9.14
C ILE A 20 -0.52 -0.70 8.56
N LYS A 21 -1.77 -1.04 8.83
CA LYS A 21 -2.42 -2.23 8.28
C LYS A 21 -2.62 -2.07 6.78
N VAL A 22 -2.35 -3.13 6.04
CA VAL A 22 -2.42 -3.16 4.58
C VAL A 22 -3.22 -4.37 4.14
N ILE A 23 -4.12 -4.17 3.17
CA ILE A 23 -4.93 -5.22 2.58
C ILE A 23 -4.74 -5.18 1.07
N PHE A 24 -4.35 -6.29 0.49
CA PHE A 24 -4.19 -6.42 -0.96
C PHE A 24 -5.18 -7.40 -1.52
N SER A 25 -5.93 -6.97 -2.52
CA SER A 25 -7.05 -7.74 -3.09
C SER A 25 -7.13 -7.57 -4.60
N LEU A 26 -7.80 -8.52 -5.25
CA LEU A 26 -8.38 -8.27 -6.56
C LEU A 26 -9.57 -7.34 -6.39
N VAL A 27 -9.77 -6.43 -7.34
CA VAL A 27 -10.92 -5.51 -7.30
C VAL A 27 -12.24 -6.26 -7.31
N VAL A 28 -12.27 -7.46 -7.90
CA VAL A 28 -13.47 -8.33 -7.86
C VAL A 28 -13.77 -8.90 -6.47
N GLY A 29 -12.94 -8.59 -5.45
CA GLY A 29 -13.24 -8.90 -4.06
C GLY A 29 -12.41 -9.99 -3.40
N GLU A 30 -11.61 -10.72 -4.14
CA GLU A 30 -10.76 -11.77 -3.54
C GLU A 30 -9.56 -11.14 -2.85
N LYS A 31 -9.47 -11.37 -1.53
CA LYS A 31 -8.31 -10.91 -0.75
C LYS A 31 -7.12 -11.81 -1.00
N ILE A 32 -5.98 -11.21 -1.31
CA ILE A 32 -4.73 -11.92 -1.56
C ILE A 32 -3.90 -12.00 -0.28
N PHE A 33 -3.73 -10.88 0.43
CA PHE A 33 -3.09 -10.90 1.73
C PHE A 33 -3.55 -9.71 2.58
N GLU A 34 -3.31 -9.84 3.88
CA GLU A 34 -3.52 -8.78 4.85
C GLU A 34 -2.33 -8.81 5.80
N THR A 35 -1.68 -7.67 6.00
CA THR A 35 -0.50 -7.58 6.82
C THR A 35 -0.36 -6.16 7.39
N LYS A 36 0.78 -5.86 7.96
CA LYS A 36 1.14 -4.52 8.43
C LYS A 36 2.46 -4.11 7.80
N MET A 37 2.60 -2.81 7.52
CA MET A 37 3.92 -2.26 7.24
C MET A 37 4.83 -2.53 8.44
N ASP A 38 6.10 -2.80 8.18
CA ASP A 38 7.05 -3.01 9.27
C ASP A 38 7.34 -1.69 10.01
N GLU A 39 8.23 -1.73 11.00
CA GLU A 39 8.58 -0.54 11.79
C GLU A 39 9.20 0.56 10.95
N GLY A 40 9.90 0.19 9.89
CA GLY A 40 10.48 1.14 8.92
C GLY A 40 9.51 1.61 7.86
N GLY A 41 8.23 1.24 7.95
CA GLY A 41 7.22 1.60 6.96
C GLY A 41 7.35 0.84 5.66
N ARG A 42 7.92 -0.35 5.66
CA ARG A 42 8.16 -1.12 4.44
C ARG A 42 7.26 -2.33 4.33
N LEU A 43 6.95 -2.66 3.09
CA LEU A 43 6.21 -3.85 2.68
C LEU A 43 6.99 -4.54 1.57
N ASN A 44 7.08 -5.87 1.66
CA ASN A 44 7.68 -6.69 0.60
C ASN A 44 6.93 -8.01 0.56
N GLU A 45 6.19 -8.23 -0.53
CA GLU A 45 5.37 -9.44 -0.70
C GLU A 45 5.55 -10.03 -2.08
N GLU A 46 5.75 -11.33 -2.12
CA GLU A 46 5.73 -12.10 -3.36
C GLU A 46 4.29 -12.45 -3.72
N ILE A 47 3.90 -12.15 -4.96
CA ILE A 47 2.56 -12.45 -5.44
C ILE A 47 2.60 -13.72 -6.28
N GLY A 48 1.89 -14.75 -5.85
CA GLY A 48 1.85 -16.04 -6.52
C GLY A 48 1.21 -15.95 -7.90
N SER A 49 1.69 -16.79 -8.82
CA SER A 49 1.25 -16.76 -10.23
C SER A 49 -0.26 -16.96 -10.40
N LYS A 50 -0.91 -17.65 -9.48
CA LYS A 50 -2.36 -17.86 -9.55
C LYS A 50 -3.17 -16.57 -9.44
N TYR A 51 -2.59 -15.51 -8.87
CA TYR A 51 -3.23 -14.21 -8.74
C TYR A 51 -2.84 -13.24 -9.85
N LEU A 52 -1.93 -13.63 -10.74
CA LEU A 52 -1.36 -12.72 -11.73
C LEU A 52 -2.03 -12.92 -13.09
N ASP A 53 -2.63 -11.86 -13.58
CA ASP A 53 -3.21 -11.79 -14.91
C ASP A 53 -3.09 -10.34 -15.38
N PRO A 54 -2.54 -10.08 -16.59
CA PRO A 54 -2.36 -8.71 -17.07
C PRO A 54 -3.66 -7.90 -17.16
N THR A 55 -4.81 -8.57 -17.22
CA THR A 55 -6.11 -7.90 -17.31
C THR A 55 -6.71 -7.58 -15.94
N PHE A 56 -6.19 -8.16 -14.87
CA PHE A 56 -6.73 -7.95 -13.53
C PHE A 56 -6.40 -6.56 -13.01
N SER A 57 -7.33 -6.01 -12.25
CA SER A 57 -7.11 -4.81 -11.44
C SER A 57 -6.96 -5.21 -9.99
N TYR A 58 -5.97 -4.64 -9.34
CA TYR A 58 -5.64 -4.90 -7.94
C TYR A 58 -5.91 -3.67 -7.11
N GLU A 59 -6.13 -3.89 -5.83
CA GLU A 59 -6.38 -2.81 -4.87
C GLU A 59 -5.50 -3.01 -3.66
N LEU A 60 -4.69 -2.01 -3.34
CA LEU A 60 -3.85 -1.98 -2.15
C LEU A 60 -4.40 -0.89 -1.23
N VAL A 61 -4.87 -1.30 -0.05
CA VAL A 61 -5.52 -0.43 0.92
C VAL A 61 -4.59 -0.25 2.12
N PHE A 62 -4.32 1.00 2.46
CA PHE A 62 -3.55 1.36 3.66
C PHE A 62 -4.53 1.97 4.65
N GLU A 63 -4.66 1.37 5.83
CA GLU A 63 -5.52 1.86 6.90
C GLU A 63 -4.81 2.99 7.65
N THR A 64 -4.79 4.17 7.07
CA THR A 64 -4.05 5.31 7.61
C THR A 64 -4.75 6.05 8.73
N GLY A 65 -6.07 5.93 8.85
CA GLY A 65 -6.85 6.61 9.89
C GLY A 65 -6.31 6.38 11.31
N PRO A 66 -6.17 5.13 11.76
CA PRO A 66 -5.65 4.85 13.09
C PRO A 66 -4.26 5.44 13.35
N TYR A 67 -3.39 5.46 12.34
CA TYR A 67 -2.05 6.03 12.45
C TYR A 67 -2.12 7.52 12.83
N TRP A 68 -3.00 8.29 12.18
CA TRP A 68 -3.14 9.71 12.44
C TRP A 68 -3.89 10.00 13.75
N ILE A 69 -4.91 9.19 14.07
CA ILE A 69 -5.66 9.33 15.33
C ILE A 69 -4.72 9.17 16.51
N GLU A 70 -3.85 8.15 16.48
CA GLU A 70 -2.87 7.90 17.52
C GLU A 70 -1.93 9.09 17.74
N ARG A 71 -1.67 9.86 16.68
CA ARG A 71 -0.80 11.04 16.72
C ARG A 71 -1.53 12.34 17.01
N GLY A 72 -2.83 12.26 17.31
CA GLY A 72 -3.63 13.41 17.71
C GLY A 72 -4.09 14.31 16.58
N TYR A 73 -4.01 13.82 15.35
CA TYR A 73 -4.50 14.58 14.19
C TYR A 73 -5.98 14.35 13.97
N LYS A 74 -6.65 15.37 13.45
CA LYS A 74 -7.99 15.24 12.87
C LYS A 74 -7.83 15.04 11.38
N GLN A 75 -8.39 13.94 10.86
CA GLN A 75 -8.35 13.68 9.43
C GLN A 75 -9.73 13.24 8.94
N ILE A 76 -9.95 13.48 7.65
CA ILE A 76 -11.15 13.06 6.94
C ILE A 76 -10.82 11.81 6.11
N LEU A 77 -9.60 11.69 5.62
CA LEU A 77 -9.18 10.55 4.81
C LEU A 77 -8.81 9.38 5.73
N ASP A 78 -9.64 8.34 5.75
CA ASP A 78 -9.44 7.17 6.60
C ASP A 78 -8.49 6.16 6.02
N GLN A 79 -8.37 6.15 4.70
CA GLN A 79 -7.63 5.13 3.97
C GLN A 79 -6.92 5.76 2.79
N VAL A 80 -5.83 5.11 2.38
CA VAL A 80 -5.23 5.33 1.06
C VAL A 80 -5.51 4.08 0.25
N VAL A 81 -6.12 4.24 -0.92
CA VAL A 81 -6.50 3.12 -1.77
C VAL A 81 -5.86 3.30 -3.14
N LEU A 82 -5.04 2.33 -3.53
CA LEU A 82 -4.38 2.32 -4.82
C LEU A 82 -5.00 1.24 -5.69
N ARG A 83 -5.41 1.60 -6.90
CA ARG A 83 -5.84 0.62 -7.90
C ARG A 83 -4.85 0.60 -9.03
N PHE A 84 -4.40 -0.58 -9.41
CA PHE A 84 -3.36 -0.72 -10.42
C PHE A 84 -3.40 -2.09 -11.07
N LYS A 85 -2.65 -2.21 -12.14
CA LYS A 85 -2.42 -3.48 -12.84
C LYS A 85 -0.98 -3.91 -12.62
N MET A 86 -0.74 -5.20 -12.77
CA MET A 86 0.61 -5.76 -12.79
C MET A 86 0.78 -6.54 -14.09
N PRO A 87 1.04 -5.83 -15.20
CA PRO A 87 1.01 -6.44 -16.53
C PRO A 87 2.14 -7.43 -16.78
N ASP A 88 3.27 -7.30 -16.11
CA ASP A 88 4.38 -8.23 -16.24
C ASP A 88 4.43 -9.14 -15.01
N PRO A 89 4.11 -10.45 -15.17
CA PRO A 89 4.05 -11.36 -14.02
C PRO A 89 5.42 -11.67 -13.40
N ASN A 90 6.51 -11.18 -13.98
CA ASN A 90 7.86 -11.43 -13.50
C ASN A 90 8.58 -10.15 -13.08
N SER A 91 7.86 -9.07 -12.89
CA SER A 91 8.45 -7.78 -12.57
C SER A 91 8.30 -7.43 -11.09
N ASN A 92 9.01 -6.40 -10.68
CA ASN A 92 8.88 -5.78 -9.37
C ASN A 92 8.01 -4.53 -9.50
N TYR A 93 7.12 -4.34 -8.54
CA TYR A 93 6.22 -3.18 -8.49
C TYR A 93 6.41 -2.49 -7.15
N HIS A 94 7.04 -1.33 -7.18
CA HIS A 94 7.31 -0.53 -5.98
C HIS A 94 6.38 0.68 -5.96
N MET A 95 5.59 0.80 -4.90
CA MET A 95 4.58 1.86 -4.76
C MET A 95 4.77 2.60 -3.44
N PRO A 96 5.73 3.52 -3.39
CA PRO A 96 5.93 4.33 -2.18
C PRO A 96 4.80 5.34 -2.01
N VAL A 97 4.45 5.60 -0.76
CA VAL A 97 3.34 6.49 -0.41
C VAL A 97 3.81 7.49 0.65
N ILE A 98 3.72 8.76 0.34
CA ILE A 98 3.92 9.81 1.33
C ILE A 98 2.54 10.19 1.86
N ILE A 99 2.31 10.00 3.15
CA ILE A 99 1.02 10.26 3.76
C ILE A 99 1.06 11.52 4.63
N SER A 100 -0.06 12.22 4.66
CA SER A 100 -0.34 13.35 5.55
C SER A 100 -1.77 13.16 6.07
N PRO A 101 -2.20 13.89 7.13
CA PRO A 101 -3.53 13.63 7.69
C PRO A 101 -4.68 13.69 6.68
N ASN A 102 -4.61 14.58 5.70
CA ASN A 102 -5.69 14.76 4.72
C ASN A 102 -5.19 14.81 3.27
N SER A 103 -4.04 14.21 2.99
CA SER A 103 -3.51 14.13 1.63
C SER A 103 -2.50 13.01 1.53
N TYR A 104 -2.19 12.60 0.32
CA TYR A 104 -1.12 11.65 0.09
C TYR A 104 -0.60 11.79 -1.34
N SER A 105 0.63 11.36 -1.53
CA SER A 105 1.23 11.22 -2.85
C SER A 105 1.68 9.79 -3.03
N VAL A 106 1.48 9.25 -4.20
CA VAL A 106 1.90 7.91 -4.56
C VAL A 106 2.49 7.94 -5.96
N TRP A 107 3.46 7.07 -6.18
CA TRP A 107 3.98 6.86 -7.53
C TRP A 107 4.40 5.40 -7.67
N TRP A 108 4.62 4.98 -8.90
CA TRP A 108 5.09 3.64 -9.21
C TRP A 108 6.51 3.72 -9.74
N SER A 109 7.33 2.78 -9.30
CA SER A 109 8.64 2.55 -9.90
C SER A 109 8.87 1.04 -10.06
N SER A 110 9.78 0.71 -10.92
CA SER A 110 10.15 -0.69 -11.15
C SER A 110 11.30 -1.12 -10.24
#